data_a5f682910337de5281470a602e16ed9e
#
_entry.id   a5f682910337de5281470a602e16ed9e
#
_cell.length_a   1.000
_cell.length_b   1.000
_cell.length_c   1.000
_cell.angle_alpha   90.00
_cell.angle_beta   90.00
_cell.angle_gamma   90.00
#
_symmetry.space_group_name_H-M   'P 1'
#
loop_
_entity.id
_entity.type
_entity.pdbx_description
1 polymer ?
#
loop_
_entity_poly.entity_id
_entity_poly.type
_entity_poly.pdbx_seq_one_letter_code
_entity_poly.pdbx_strand_id
1 'polypeptide(L)'
;MEKITDVLKPTKTRFRILALIFVSVVINYMDRTNISVAATAITDDLQLTPVQLGILFSAFGWTYAALQIPGGILVDRFAPRVLYAFCLIAWSLMTLLQGLVKGFGGLLGLRLAIGVFEAPSYPINNRVVTAWFPDNERATAIATYTSGQFLGLAFVTPLLVAIQYYVGWRGLLAATGVVGILWGFIWYRFYRNPTDHPQANEAELKHIESGGGLINMHSTNTSSAKPKFEWSNLGKVFSYRKLWGIYIGQFAVNTTLWFFLTWFPTYLVKYRGMDFLKSGFLASAPFLAAFAGLITSGLLSDYLMKKGVSINIARKAPVIFGLLLSASIIGANYVDSPAWIIFFMALAFFGNGFATITWVFVSTLAPKNLIGLTGGVFNFIGNLASIVIPIVIGYLARGGNFQPALVFIGSVTIIGACSYIFIVGKIERIVEA
;
A
#
# COMPACT_ATOMS: atom_id res chain seq x y z
N MET A 1 -4.09 -31.88 48.06
CA MET A 1 -4.01 -32.26 46.64
C MET A 1 -4.27 -31.00 45.82
N GLU A 2 -3.22 -30.26 45.54
CA GLU A 2 -3.29 -29.17 44.56
C GLU A 2 -3.47 -29.78 43.17
N LYS A 3 -4.58 -29.47 42.53
CA LYS A 3 -4.78 -29.75 41.12
C LYS A 3 -3.72 -28.95 40.37
N ILE A 4 -2.71 -29.64 39.82
CA ILE A 4 -1.84 -29.11 38.77
C ILE A 4 -2.79 -28.77 37.61
N THR A 5 -3.22 -27.51 37.54
CA THR A 5 -3.89 -26.98 36.35
C THR A 5 -2.85 -27.06 35.25
N ASP A 6 -3.01 -28.01 34.34
CA ASP A 6 -2.29 -28.05 33.06
C ASP A 6 -2.45 -26.65 32.43
N VAL A 7 -1.40 -25.84 32.43
CA VAL A 7 -1.38 -24.51 31.86
C VAL A 7 -1.46 -24.70 30.32
N LEU A 8 -2.67 -24.72 29.81
CA LEU A 8 -2.90 -24.84 28.37
C LEU A 8 -2.05 -23.79 27.65
N LYS A 9 -1.16 -24.25 26.76
CA LYS A 9 -0.37 -23.33 25.92
C LYS A 9 -1.30 -22.54 25.00
N PRO A 10 -1.03 -21.23 24.76
CA PRO A 10 -1.78 -20.43 23.80
C PRO A 10 -1.81 -21.10 22.43
N THR A 11 -2.99 -21.17 21.83
CA THR A 11 -3.11 -21.57 20.41
C THR A 11 -2.47 -20.51 19.52
N LYS A 12 -2.23 -20.85 18.26
CA LYS A 12 -1.60 -19.94 17.29
C LYS A 12 -2.61 -19.40 16.28
N THR A 13 -3.87 -19.25 16.70
CA THR A 13 -4.99 -18.85 15.84
C THR A 13 -4.77 -17.45 15.27
N ARG A 14 -4.19 -16.53 16.04
CA ARG A 14 -3.85 -15.18 15.57
C ARG A 14 -2.97 -15.16 14.31
N PHE A 15 -2.06 -16.13 14.16
CA PHE A 15 -1.22 -16.21 12.96
C PHE A 15 -1.99 -16.70 11.72
N ARG A 16 -3.05 -17.51 11.91
CA ARG A 16 -3.96 -17.89 10.81
C ARG A 16 -4.77 -16.68 10.35
N ILE A 17 -5.23 -15.86 11.30
CA ILE A 17 -5.90 -14.60 10.99
C ILE A 17 -4.95 -13.64 10.25
N LEU A 18 -3.68 -13.58 10.68
CA LEU A 18 -2.66 -12.79 9.99
C LEU A 18 -2.44 -13.27 8.54
N ALA A 19 -2.42 -14.57 8.31
CA ALA A 19 -2.34 -15.13 6.96
C ALA A 19 -3.55 -14.75 6.10
N LEU A 20 -4.77 -14.76 6.66
CA LEU A 20 -5.96 -14.27 5.97
C LEU A 20 -5.83 -12.79 5.56
N ILE A 21 -5.33 -11.93 6.46
CA ILE A 21 -5.09 -10.52 6.15
C ILE A 21 -4.01 -10.38 5.07
N PHE A 22 -2.92 -11.13 5.18
CA PHE A 22 -1.81 -11.11 4.22
C PHE A 22 -2.31 -11.43 2.80
N VAL A 23 -3.07 -12.50 2.63
CA VAL A 23 -3.65 -12.87 1.32
C VAL A 23 -4.65 -11.82 0.84
N SER A 24 -5.46 -11.23 1.75
CA SER A 24 -6.35 -10.12 1.38
C SER A 24 -5.59 -8.92 0.84
N VAL A 25 -4.40 -8.59 1.41
CA VAL A 25 -3.53 -7.53 0.89
C VAL A 25 -2.94 -7.91 -0.46
N VAL A 26 -2.54 -9.17 -0.66
CA VAL A 26 -2.07 -9.65 -1.98
C VAL A 26 -3.15 -9.47 -3.05
N ILE A 27 -4.41 -9.86 -2.74
CA ILE A 27 -5.55 -9.69 -3.67
C ILE A 27 -5.83 -8.21 -3.94
N ASN A 28 -5.77 -7.37 -2.92
CA ASN A 28 -5.93 -5.92 -3.04
C ASN A 28 -4.91 -5.33 -4.03
N TYR A 29 -3.63 -5.70 -3.93
CA TYR A 29 -2.59 -5.23 -4.85
C TYR A 29 -2.65 -5.93 -6.23
N MET A 30 -3.14 -7.15 -6.30
CA MET A 30 -3.46 -7.82 -7.57
C MET A 30 -4.49 -7.01 -8.37
N ASP A 31 -5.56 -6.55 -7.73
CA ASP A 31 -6.63 -5.76 -8.36
C ASP A 31 -6.17 -4.34 -8.76
N ARG A 32 -5.17 -3.80 -8.08
CA ARG A 32 -4.53 -2.54 -8.50
C ARG A 32 -3.63 -2.71 -9.73
N THR A 33 -3.02 -3.88 -9.90
CA THR A 33 -2.01 -4.14 -10.93
C THR A 33 -2.57 -4.84 -12.16
N ASN A 34 -3.67 -5.58 -12.06
CA ASN A 34 -4.26 -6.30 -13.19
C ASN A 34 -4.58 -5.40 -14.39
N ILE A 35 -5.11 -4.19 -14.14
CA ILE A 35 -5.39 -3.19 -15.19
C ILE A 35 -4.10 -2.68 -15.84
N SER A 36 -3.01 -2.59 -15.09
CA SER A 36 -1.70 -2.16 -15.59
C SER A 36 -1.09 -3.23 -16.52
N VAL A 37 -1.20 -4.50 -16.15
CA VAL A 37 -0.81 -5.63 -16.99
C VAL A 37 -1.65 -5.65 -18.27
N ALA A 38 -2.96 -5.44 -18.16
CA ALA A 38 -3.91 -5.41 -19.27
C ALA A 38 -3.79 -4.18 -20.18
N ALA A 39 -3.06 -3.15 -19.76
CA ALA A 39 -3.12 -1.80 -20.32
C ALA A 39 -2.80 -1.71 -21.80
N THR A 40 -1.78 -2.43 -22.30
CA THR A 40 -1.42 -2.46 -23.72
C THR A 40 -2.56 -3.03 -24.55
N ALA A 41 -3.10 -4.18 -24.15
CA ALA A 41 -4.20 -4.82 -24.86
C ALA A 41 -5.50 -4.00 -24.80
N ILE A 42 -5.80 -3.38 -23.65
CA ILE A 42 -6.94 -2.45 -23.51
C ILE A 42 -6.77 -1.23 -24.41
N THR A 43 -5.54 -0.68 -24.47
CA THR A 43 -5.24 0.49 -25.30
C THR A 43 -5.45 0.18 -26.77
N ASP A 44 -5.02 -0.98 -27.22
CA ASP A 44 -5.15 -1.40 -28.63
C ASP A 44 -6.62 -1.74 -28.99
N ASP A 45 -7.34 -2.40 -28.09
CA ASP A 45 -8.72 -2.83 -28.33
C ASP A 45 -9.72 -1.63 -28.25
N LEU A 46 -9.53 -0.73 -27.32
CA LEU A 46 -10.41 0.43 -27.11
C LEU A 46 -9.87 1.74 -27.69
N GLN A 47 -8.74 1.69 -28.42
CA GLN A 47 -8.07 2.84 -29.05
C GLN A 47 -7.83 4.02 -28.09
N LEU A 48 -7.33 3.71 -26.88
CA LEU A 48 -7.11 4.72 -25.84
C LEU A 48 -5.83 5.52 -26.11
N THR A 49 -5.92 6.81 -25.88
CA THR A 49 -4.73 7.68 -25.82
C THR A 49 -3.96 7.46 -24.52
N PRO A 50 -2.64 7.77 -24.46
CA PRO A 50 -1.87 7.71 -23.22
C PRO A 50 -2.47 8.55 -22.08
N VAL A 51 -3.09 9.69 -22.40
CA VAL A 51 -3.77 10.53 -21.40
C VAL A 51 -4.99 9.82 -20.82
N GLN A 52 -5.83 9.22 -21.67
CA GLN A 52 -6.97 8.43 -21.21
C GLN A 52 -6.54 7.24 -20.33
N LEU A 53 -5.44 6.57 -20.70
CA LEU A 53 -4.88 5.50 -19.90
C LEU A 53 -4.40 6.00 -18.53
N GLY A 54 -3.74 7.16 -18.48
CA GLY A 54 -3.34 7.81 -17.23
C GLY A 54 -4.53 8.17 -16.34
N ILE A 55 -5.62 8.70 -16.93
CA ILE A 55 -6.87 8.98 -16.23
C ILE A 55 -7.50 7.67 -15.69
N LEU A 56 -7.51 6.61 -16.48
CA LEU A 56 -8.04 5.31 -16.08
C LEU A 56 -7.27 4.74 -14.88
N PHE A 57 -5.95 4.82 -14.89
CA PHE A 57 -5.11 4.41 -13.77
C PHE A 57 -5.36 5.25 -12.51
N SER A 58 -5.57 6.56 -12.67
CA SER A 58 -5.79 7.47 -11.54
C SER A 58 -7.18 7.35 -10.92
N ALA A 59 -8.18 6.89 -11.68
CA ALA A 59 -9.59 6.88 -11.27
C ALA A 59 -9.81 6.13 -9.93
N PHE A 60 -9.14 5.01 -9.75
CA PHE A 60 -9.13 4.31 -8.47
C PHE A 60 -8.75 5.23 -7.30
N GLY A 61 -7.67 6.00 -7.47
CA GLY A 61 -7.13 6.89 -6.44
C GLY A 61 -8.10 7.98 -6.02
N TRP A 62 -8.95 8.48 -6.92
CA TRP A 62 -9.89 9.57 -6.63
C TRP A 62 -10.87 9.17 -5.53
N THR A 63 -11.56 8.07 -5.71
CA THR A 63 -12.56 7.57 -4.76
C THR A 63 -11.93 6.94 -3.54
N TYR A 64 -10.83 6.22 -3.72
CA TYR A 64 -10.07 5.63 -2.62
C TYR A 64 -9.59 6.69 -1.62
N ALA A 65 -8.98 7.79 -2.09
CA ALA A 65 -8.51 8.87 -1.23
C ALA A 65 -9.67 9.64 -0.58
N ALA A 66 -10.73 9.95 -1.33
CA ALA A 66 -11.90 10.66 -0.81
C ALA A 66 -12.63 9.87 0.28
N LEU A 67 -12.65 8.53 0.17
CA LEU A 67 -13.40 7.66 1.08
C LEU A 67 -12.56 7.03 2.20
N GLN A 68 -11.32 7.40 2.36
CA GLN A 68 -10.46 6.93 3.47
C GLN A 68 -11.08 7.26 4.84
N ILE A 69 -11.55 8.48 5.03
CA ILE A 69 -12.16 8.94 6.30
C ILE A 69 -13.55 8.30 6.49
N PRO A 70 -14.49 8.39 5.53
CA PRO A 70 -15.77 7.69 5.63
C PRO A 70 -15.63 6.17 5.81
N GLY A 71 -14.66 5.55 5.13
CA GLY A 71 -14.33 4.14 5.28
C GLY A 71 -13.95 3.76 6.71
N GLY A 72 -13.14 4.59 7.38
CA GLY A 72 -12.80 4.41 8.79
C GLY A 72 -14.03 4.43 9.70
N ILE A 73 -14.99 5.32 9.44
CA ILE A 73 -16.26 5.38 10.20
C ILE A 73 -17.09 4.10 10.03
N LEU A 74 -17.13 3.55 8.81
CA LEU A 74 -17.81 2.29 8.54
C LEU A 74 -17.19 1.12 9.32
N VAL A 75 -15.87 1.09 9.41
CA VAL A 75 -15.12 0.08 10.17
C VAL A 75 -15.48 0.12 11.66
N ASP A 76 -15.76 1.29 12.23
CA ASP A 76 -16.20 1.41 13.62
C ASP A 76 -17.63 0.90 13.86
N ARG A 77 -18.49 0.94 12.83
CA ARG A 77 -19.91 0.59 12.95
C ARG A 77 -20.21 -0.88 12.66
N PHE A 78 -19.48 -1.48 11.73
CA PHE A 78 -19.78 -2.82 11.23
C PHE A 78 -18.70 -3.82 11.67
N ALA A 79 -19.12 -5.07 11.87
CA ALA A 79 -18.20 -6.17 12.17
C ALA A 79 -17.21 -6.41 11.02
N PRO A 80 -15.89 -6.53 11.30
CA PRO A 80 -14.88 -6.78 10.26
C PRO A 80 -15.19 -8.00 9.39
N ARG A 81 -15.84 -9.00 9.96
CA ARG A 81 -16.27 -10.22 9.24
C ARG A 81 -17.18 -9.91 8.06
N VAL A 82 -18.21 -9.10 8.30
CA VAL A 82 -19.24 -8.78 7.30
C VAL A 82 -18.76 -7.68 6.37
N LEU A 83 -18.22 -6.61 6.95
CA LEU A 83 -17.78 -5.45 6.17
C LEU A 83 -16.69 -5.80 5.18
N TYR A 84 -15.66 -6.55 5.62
CA TYR A 84 -14.56 -6.89 4.71
C TYR A 84 -14.99 -7.88 3.63
N ALA A 85 -15.81 -8.89 3.98
CA ALA A 85 -16.37 -9.80 2.98
C ALA A 85 -17.20 -9.05 1.94
N PHE A 86 -18.06 -8.14 2.37
CA PHE A 86 -18.85 -7.29 1.47
C PHE A 86 -17.95 -6.45 0.56
N CYS A 87 -16.97 -5.75 1.13
CA CYS A 87 -16.02 -4.94 0.37
C CYS A 87 -15.24 -5.78 -0.64
N LEU A 88 -14.66 -6.93 -0.21
CA LEU A 88 -13.94 -7.88 -1.06
C LEU A 88 -14.79 -8.33 -2.25
N ILE A 89 -16.01 -8.82 -1.99
CA ILE A 89 -16.91 -9.27 -3.05
C ILE A 89 -17.32 -8.13 -3.97
N ALA A 90 -17.62 -6.94 -3.42
CA ALA A 90 -18.08 -5.81 -4.21
C ALA A 90 -16.99 -5.29 -5.15
N TRP A 91 -15.76 -5.01 -4.65
CA TRP A 91 -14.71 -4.53 -5.56
C TRP A 91 -14.27 -5.58 -6.58
N SER A 92 -14.25 -6.87 -6.18
CA SER A 92 -13.89 -7.97 -7.08
C SER A 92 -14.96 -8.20 -8.16
N LEU A 93 -16.24 -7.97 -7.82
CA LEU A 93 -17.32 -7.96 -8.81
C LEU A 93 -17.12 -6.80 -9.82
N MET A 94 -16.75 -5.60 -9.36
CA MET A 94 -16.42 -4.49 -10.26
C MET A 94 -15.22 -4.82 -11.13
N THR A 95 -14.20 -5.53 -10.60
CA THR A 95 -13.06 -6.02 -11.37
C THR A 95 -13.51 -7.00 -12.48
N LEU A 96 -14.37 -7.97 -12.14
CA LEU A 96 -14.93 -8.91 -13.10
C LEU A 96 -15.72 -8.18 -14.21
N LEU A 97 -16.56 -7.23 -13.82
CA LEU A 97 -17.40 -6.48 -14.76
C LEU A 97 -16.56 -5.62 -15.74
N GLN A 98 -15.36 -5.21 -15.37
CA GLN A 98 -14.44 -4.53 -16.32
C GLN A 98 -14.15 -5.38 -17.56
N GLY A 99 -14.11 -6.71 -17.43
CA GLY A 99 -13.93 -7.62 -18.56
C GLY A 99 -15.09 -7.61 -19.59
N LEU A 100 -16.25 -7.08 -19.21
CA LEU A 100 -17.45 -7.02 -20.07
C LEU A 100 -17.63 -5.65 -20.74
N VAL A 101 -16.82 -4.66 -20.41
CA VAL A 101 -16.99 -3.28 -20.87
C VAL A 101 -16.45 -3.11 -22.29
N LYS A 102 -17.13 -2.26 -23.08
CA LYS A 102 -16.81 -1.98 -24.49
C LYS A 102 -16.25 -0.56 -24.74
N GLY A 103 -15.97 0.21 -23.68
CA GLY A 103 -15.47 1.56 -23.87
C GLY A 103 -14.90 2.21 -22.60
N PHE A 104 -14.18 3.31 -22.80
CA PHE A 104 -13.46 4.05 -21.75
C PHE A 104 -14.34 4.44 -20.54
N GLY A 105 -15.53 5.00 -20.79
CA GLY A 105 -16.40 5.48 -19.71
C GLY A 105 -16.84 4.38 -18.74
N GLY A 106 -17.13 3.19 -19.26
CA GLY A 106 -17.49 2.03 -18.43
C GLY A 106 -16.30 1.55 -17.58
N LEU A 107 -15.10 1.46 -18.16
CA LEU A 107 -13.89 1.13 -17.41
C LEU A 107 -13.62 2.17 -16.31
N LEU A 108 -13.74 3.45 -16.64
CA LEU A 108 -13.55 4.55 -15.70
C LEU A 108 -14.53 4.45 -14.52
N GLY A 109 -15.83 4.26 -14.80
CA GLY A 109 -16.85 4.10 -13.76
C GLY A 109 -16.59 2.93 -12.84
N LEU A 110 -16.20 1.76 -13.39
CA LEU A 110 -15.88 0.58 -12.58
C LEU A 110 -14.59 0.77 -11.77
N ARG A 111 -13.59 1.48 -12.28
CA ARG A 111 -12.37 1.83 -11.52
C ARG A 111 -12.68 2.76 -10.34
N LEU A 112 -13.57 3.74 -10.54
CA LEU A 112 -14.07 4.58 -9.44
C LEU A 112 -14.80 3.73 -8.40
N ALA A 113 -15.65 2.79 -8.81
CA ALA A 113 -16.38 1.91 -7.91
C ALA A 113 -15.43 0.99 -7.10
N ILE A 114 -14.37 0.45 -7.72
CA ILE A 114 -13.35 -0.33 -7.00
C ILE A 114 -12.73 0.51 -5.88
N GLY A 115 -12.35 1.76 -6.14
CA GLY A 115 -11.79 2.64 -5.12
C GLY A 115 -12.74 2.89 -3.94
N VAL A 116 -14.05 2.99 -4.22
CA VAL A 116 -15.09 3.12 -3.16
C VAL A 116 -15.08 1.92 -2.23
N PHE A 117 -15.17 0.71 -2.78
CA PHE A 117 -15.29 -0.50 -1.97
C PHE A 117 -13.96 -0.95 -1.36
N GLU A 118 -12.82 -0.55 -1.91
CA GLU A 118 -11.51 -0.90 -1.39
C GLU A 118 -11.04 0.05 -0.26
N ALA A 119 -11.58 1.27 -0.18
CA ALA A 119 -11.15 2.27 0.80
C ALA A 119 -11.18 1.79 2.27
N PRO A 120 -12.15 0.96 2.75
CA PRO A 120 -12.15 0.47 4.12
C PRO A 120 -11.11 -0.62 4.41
N SER A 121 -10.44 -1.22 3.42
CA SER A 121 -9.62 -2.43 3.58
C SER A 121 -8.49 -2.28 4.59
N TYR A 122 -7.68 -1.22 4.49
CA TYR A 122 -6.58 -0.97 5.44
C TYR A 122 -7.05 -0.63 6.86
N PRO A 123 -8.06 0.23 7.06
CA PRO A 123 -8.70 0.40 8.38
C PRO A 123 -9.19 -0.91 8.98
N ILE A 124 -9.81 -1.81 8.18
CA ILE A 124 -10.26 -3.13 8.67
C ILE A 124 -9.06 -3.97 9.09
N ASN A 125 -8.00 -4.06 8.27
CA ASN A 125 -6.79 -4.81 8.61
C ASN A 125 -6.20 -4.35 9.94
N ASN A 126 -6.11 -3.04 10.13
CA ASN A 126 -5.60 -2.44 11.36
C ASN A 126 -6.46 -2.77 12.58
N ARG A 127 -7.80 -2.72 12.44
CA ARG A 127 -8.74 -3.11 13.49
C ARG A 127 -8.61 -4.59 13.86
N VAL A 128 -8.49 -5.47 12.86
CA VAL A 128 -8.33 -6.91 13.08
C VAL A 128 -7.02 -7.20 13.82
N VAL A 129 -5.91 -6.57 13.42
CA VAL A 129 -4.62 -6.72 14.11
C VAL A 129 -4.69 -6.21 15.55
N THR A 130 -5.37 -5.08 15.78
CA THR A 130 -5.55 -4.53 17.13
C THR A 130 -6.36 -5.46 18.04
N ALA A 131 -7.32 -6.21 17.47
CA ALA A 131 -8.11 -7.17 18.22
C ALA A 131 -7.38 -8.49 18.51
N TRP A 132 -6.54 -8.96 17.55
CA TRP A 132 -5.92 -10.29 17.60
C TRP A 132 -4.49 -10.32 18.12
N PHE A 133 -3.81 -9.16 18.22
CA PHE A 133 -2.39 -9.12 18.59
C PHE A 133 -2.14 -8.24 19.81
N PRO A 134 -1.32 -8.71 20.75
CA PRO A 134 -0.81 -7.87 21.84
C PRO A 134 0.07 -6.74 21.29
N ASP A 135 0.24 -5.66 22.05
CA ASP A 135 0.95 -4.45 21.63
C ASP A 135 2.40 -4.72 21.16
N ASN A 136 3.09 -5.65 21.83
CA ASN A 136 4.48 -6.02 21.50
C ASN A 136 4.62 -6.85 20.20
N GLU A 137 3.55 -7.51 19.73
CA GLU A 137 3.54 -8.28 18.48
C GLU A 137 2.89 -7.50 17.32
N ARG A 138 2.15 -6.42 17.62
CA ARG A 138 1.33 -5.68 16.65
C ARG A 138 2.14 -5.08 15.51
N ALA A 139 3.30 -4.49 15.80
CA ALA A 139 4.16 -3.91 14.77
C ALA A 139 4.65 -4.97 13.77
N THR A 140 5.02 -6.15 14.26
CA THR A 140 5.42 -7.28 13.41
C THR A 140 4.25 -7.80 12.55
N ALA A 141 3.05 -7.89 13.13
CA ALA A 141 1.85 -8.30 12.39
C ALA A 141 1.52 -7.31 11.26
N ILE A 142 1.60 -5.99 11.53
CA ILE A 142 1.41 -4.95 10.51
C ILE A 142 2.47 -5.05 9.40
N ALA A 143 3.74 -5.19 9.77
CA ALA A 143 4.83 -5.35 8.80
C ALA A 143 4.63 -6.60 7.94
N THR A 144 4.19 -7.71 8.54
CA THR A 144 3.93 -8.96 7.84
C THR A 144 2.84 -8.80 6.78
N TYR A 145 1.66 -8.29 7.12
CA TYR A 145 0.61 -8.17 6.12
C TYR A 145 0.92 -7.08 5.07
N THR A 146 1.60 -6.01 5.48
CA THR A 146 1.97 -4.93 4.55
C THR A 146 3.03 -5.40 3.55
N SER A 147 3.92 -6.33 3.92
CA SER A 147 4.90 -6.91 3.00
C SER A 147 4.24 -7.65 1.83
N GLY A 148 2.99 -8.07 1.99
CA GLY A 148 2.17 -8.68 0.93
C GLY A 148 2.03 -7.79 -0.32
N GLN A 149 2.15 -6.47 -0.19
CA GLN A 149 2.15 -5.57 -1.35
C GLN A 149 3.35 -5.79 -2.29
N PHE A 150 4.54 -6.05 -1.78
CA PHE A 150 5.72 -6.27 -2.61
C PHE A 150 5.90 -7.74 -2.99
N LEU A 151 5.84 -8.64 -1.99
CA LEU A 151 5.95 -10.08 -2.23
C LEU A 151 4.80 -10.59 -3.10
N GLY A 152 3.57 -10.15 -2.82
CA GLY A 152 2.40 -10.51 -3.62
C GLY A 152 2.62 -10.13 -5.08
N LEU A 153 2.98 -8.88 -5.35
CA LEU A 153 3.21 -8.39 -6.71
C LEU A 153 4.36 -9.08 -7.43
N ALA A 154 5.43 -9.43 -6.72
CA ALA A 154 6.56 -10.15 -7.32
C ALA A 154 6.16 -11.50 -7.91
N PHE A 155 5.25 -12.21 -7.25
CA PHE A 155 4.77 -13.53 -7.69
C PHE A 155 3.49 -13.46 -8.53
N VAL A 156 2.60 -12.52 -8.23
CA VAL A 156 1.31 -12.38 -8.92
C VAL A 156 1.50 -11.76 -10.30
N THR A 157 2.43 -10.80 -10.50
CA THR A 157 2.60 -10.14 -11.81
C THR A 157 2.92 -11.11 -12.94
N PRO A 158 3.87 -12.05 -12.82
CA PRO A 158 4.08 -13.07 -13.86
C PRO A 158 2.86 -13.93 -14.13
N LEU A 159 2.10 -14.26 -13.07
CA LEU A 159 0.86 -15.03 -13.21
C LEU A 159 -0.21 -14.25 -13.98
N LEU A 160 -0.39 -12.96 -13.69
CA LEU A 160 -1.31 -12.10 -14.42
C LEU A 160 -0.94 -11.99 -15.89
N VAL A 161 0.35 -11.84 -16.21
CA VAL A 161 0.83 -11.80 -17.59
C VAL A 161 0.57 -13.12 -18.28
N ALA A 162 0.82 -14.26 -17.63
CA ALA A 162 0.52 -15.58 -18.19
C ALA A 162 -0.99 -15.76 -18.44
N ILE A 163 -1.85 -15.41 -17.47
CA ILE A 163 -3.30 -15.47 -17.66
C ILE A 163 -3.71 -14.62 -18.86
N GLN A 164 -3.24 -13.37 -18.95
CA GLN A 164 -3.58 -12.49 -20.07
C GLN A 164 -3.11 -13.05 -21.43
N TYR A 165 -1.95 -13.66 -21.48
CA TYR A 165 -1.44 -14.26 -22.71
C TYR A 165 -2.38 -15.34 -23.26
N TYR A 166 -2.95 -16.18 -22.38
CA TYR A 166 -3.83 -17.28 -22.81
C TYR A 166 -5.30 -16.89 -22.99
N VAL A 167 -5.83 -15.99 -22.15
CA VAL A 167 -7.28 -15.68 -22.15
C VAL A 167 -7.60 -14.21 -22.49
N GLY A 168 -6.59 -13.41 -22.82
CA GLY A 168 -6.72 -11.98 -23.11
C GLY A 168 -7.03 -11.14 -21.90
N TRP A 169 -7.09 -9.80 -22.08
CA TRP A 169 -7.28 -8.86 -20.98
C TRP A 169 -8.65 -8.97 -20.32
N ARG A 170 -9.71 -9.31 -21.08
CA ARG A 170 -11.06 -9.54 -20.53
C ARG A 170 -11.07 -10.76 -19.62
N GLY A 171 -10.45 -11.84 -20.07
CA GLY A 171 -10.30 -13.06 -19.28
C GLY A 171 -9.46 -12.86 -18.03
N LEU A 172 -8.40 -12.06 -18.11
CA LEU A 172 -7.59 -11.68 -16.95
C LEU A 172 -8.43 -10.99 -15.88
N LEU A 173 -9.19 -9.95 -16.25
CA LEU A 173 -10.02 -9.20 -15.30
C LEU A 173 -11.15 -10.07 -14.73
N ALA A 174 -11.74 -10.94 -15.54
CA ALA A 174 -12.74 -11.90 -15.08
C ALA A 174 -12.14 -12.90 -14.08
N ALA A 175 -10.99 -13.48 -14.38
CA ALA A 175 -10.31 -14.45 -13.52
C ALA A 175 -9.92 -13.84 -12.17
N THR A 176 -9.29 -12.65 -12.17
CA THR A 176 -8.92 -11.95 -10.93
C THR A 176 -10.12 -11.56 -10.10
N GLY A 177 -11.21 -11.10 -10.74
CA GLY A 177 -12.48 -10.82 -10.06
C GLY A 177 -13.10 -12.06 -9.40
N VAL A 178 -13.10 -13.20 -10.09
CA VAL A 178 -13.58 -14.48 -9.51
C VAL A 178 -12.74 -14.89 -8.30
N VAL A 179 -11.41 -14.80 -8.39
CA VAL A 179 -10.49 -15.11 -7.26
C VAL A 179 -10.82 -14.24 -6.04
N GLY A 180 -11.03 -12.93 -6.23
CA GLY A 180 -11.37 -12.04 -5.13
C GLY A 180 -12.76 -12.30 -4.54
N ILE A 181 -13.78 -12.63 -5.37
CA ILE A 181 -15.12 -13.04 -4.89
C ILE A 181 -15.01 -14.30 -4.03
N LEU A 182 -14.33 -15.33 -4.52
CA LEU A 182 -14.11 -16.57 -3.76
C LEU A 182 -13.39 -16.29 -2.44
N TRP A 183 -12.38 -15.41 -2.45
CA TRP A 183 -11.68 -15.00 -1.25
C TRP A 183 -12.59 -14.28 -0.25
N GLY A 184 -13.51 -13.45 -0.72
CA GLY A 184 -14.52 -12.81 0.13
C GLY A 184 -15.39 -13.82 0.88
N PHE A 185 -15.82 -14.91 0.22
CA PHE A 185 -16.52 -16.01 0.88
C PHE A 185 -15.63 -16.76 1.88
N ILE A 186 -14.36 -17.01 1.53
CA ILE A 186 -13.37 -17.62 2.45
C ILE A 186 -13.22 -16.75 3.70
N TRP A 187 -13.01 -15.43 3.52
CA TRP A 187 -12.95 -14.49 4.63
C TRP A 187 -14.19 -14.59 5.52
N TYR A 188 -15.39 -14.50 4.95
CA TYR A 188 -16.63 -14.57 5.69
C TYR A 188 -16.80 -15.89 6.46
N ARG A 189 -16.32 -17.00 5.92
CA ARG A 189 -16.43 -18.33 6.53
C ARG A 189 -15.42 -18.54 7.66
N PHE A 190 -14.19 -18.07 7.50
CA PHE A 190 -13.08 -18.40 8.41
C PHE A 190 -12.75 -17.29 9.42
N TYR A 191 -12.97 -16.02 9.09
CA TYR A 191 -12.72 -14.95 10.03
C TYR A 191 -13.81 -14.89 11.12
N ARG A 192 -13.38 -14.76 12.38
CA ARG A 192 -14.21 -14.47 13.57
C ARG A 192 -13.43 -13.49 14.45
N ASN A 193 -14.14 -12.83 15.39
CA ASN A 193 -13.48 -12.07 16.44
C ASN A 193 -12.78 -13.03 17.43
N PRO A 194 -11.81 -12.56 18.22
CA PRO A 194 -11.08 -13.44 19.14
C PRO A 194 -11.99 -14.26 20.05
N THR A 195 -12.98 -13.63 20.67
CA THR A 195 -13.94 -14.26 21.60
C THR A 195 -14.88 -15.27 20.95
N ASP A 196 -15.15 -15.12 19.65
CA ASP A 196 -16.11 -15.96 18.91
C ASP A 196 -15.42 -17.07 18.10
N HIS A 197 -14.07 -17.09 18.13
CA HIS A 197 -13.31 -18.00 17.27
C HIS A 197 -13.16 -19.39 17.92
N PRO A 198 -13.67 -20.47 17.31
CA PRO A 198 -13.74 -21.79 17.94
C PRO A 198 -12.36 -22.44 18.20
N GLN A 199 -11.31 -21.93 17.58
CA GLN A 199 -9.96 -22.47 17.70
C GLN A 199 -9.06 -21.63 18.63
N ALA A 200 -9.52 -20.48 19.11
CA ALA A 200 -8.80 -19.68 20.09
C ALA A 200 -9.13 -20.21 21.50
N ASN A 201 -8.12 -20.72 22.21
CA ASN A 201 -8.32 -21.17 23.58
C ASN A 201 -8.20 -20.00 24.57
N GLU A 202 -8.65 -20.23 25.81
CA GLU A 202 -8.60 -19.22 26.88
C GLU A 202 -7.19 -18.69 27.13
N ALA A 203 -6.17 -19.52 26.98
CA ALA A 203 -4.77 -19.13 27.13
C ALA A 203 -4.34 -18.13 26.05
N GLU A 204 -4.76 -18.30 24.78
CA GLU A 204 -4.51 -17.33 23.71
C GLU A 204 -5.27 -16.02 23.93
N LEU A 205 -6.53 -16.09 24.33
CA LEU A 205 -7.34 -14.90 24.65
C LEU A 205 -6.69 -14.10 25.78
N LYS A 206 -6.29 -14.77 26.86
CA LYS A 206 -5.59 -14.14 27.99
C LYS A 206 -4.24 -13.54 27.58
N HIS A 207 -3.48 -14.22 26.71
CA HIS A 207 -2.24 -13.70 26.19
C HIS A 207 -2.45 -12.41 25.37
N ILE A 208 -3.48 -12.39 24.51
CA ILE A 208 -3.82 -11.21 23.70
C ILE A 208 -4.27 -10.06 24.62
N GLU A 209 -5.19 -10.31 25.54
CA GLU A 209 -5.78 -9.29 26.41
C GLU A 209 -4.75 -8.70 27.38
N SER A 210 -3.95 -9.54 28.06
CA SER A 210 -2.91 -9.08 28.97
C SER A 210 -1.81 -8.29 28.27
N GLY A 211 -1.61 -8.51 26.97
CA GLY A 211 -0.68 -7.75 26.14
C GLY A 211 -1.28 -6.49 25.48
N GLY A 212 -2.50 -6.08 25.85
CA GLY A 212 -3.14 -4.86 25.32
C GLY A 212 -3.95 -5.05 24.04
N GLY A 213 -4.21 -6.30 23.63
CA GLY A 213 -5.12 -6.60 22.51
C GLY A 213 -6.59 -6.36 22.91
N LEU A 214 -7.37 -5.80 21.99
CA LEU A 214 -8.76 -5.40 22.26
C LEU A 214 -9.74 -6.50 21.84
N ILE A 215 -9.79 -7.62 22.58
CA ILE A 215 -10.60 -8.81 22.25
C ILE A 215 -12.11 -8.54 22.21
N ASN A 216 -12.59 -7.53 22.97
CA ASN A 216 -14.01 -7.20 23.16
C ASN A 216 -14.44 -5.92 22.42
N MET A 217 -13.84 -5.55 21.28
CA MET A 217 -14.14 -4.30 20.57
C MET A 217 -15.62 -4.08 20.20
N HIS A 218 -16.44 -5.14 20.15
CA HIS A 218 -17.88 -5.03 19.85
C HIS A 218 -18.76 -4.87 21.10
N SER A 219 -18.27 -5.21 22.28
CA SER A 219 -19.07 -5.14 23.53
C SER A 219 -18.95 -3.81 24.26
N THR A 220 -17.99 -2.99 23.91
CA THR A 220 -17.85 -1.68 24.52
C THR A 220 -18.68 -0.65 23.77
N ASN A 221 -19.95 -0.54 24.14
CA ASN A 221 -20.70 0.69 24.16
C ASN A 221 -20.03 1.65 25.18
N THR A 222 -18.73 1.87 25.04
CA THR A 222 -18.10 2.96 25.78
C THR A 222 -18.47 4.25 25.10
N SER A 223 -19.48 4.89 25.65
CA SER A 223 -19.85 6.29 25.51
C SER A 223 -18.73 7.22 26.03
N SER A 224 -17.47 6.91 25.79
CA SER A 224 -16.42 7.93 25.84
C SER A 224 -16.64 8.81 24.61
N ALA A 225 -17.09 10.03 24.84
CA ALA A 225 -17.29 11.04 23.81
C ALA A 225 -16.05 11.06 22.93
N LYS A 226 -16.19 10.55 21.68
CA LYS A 226 -15.09 10.61 20.69
C LYS A 226 -14.69 12.08 20.61
N PRO A 227 -13.40 12.43 20.71
CA PRO A 227 -12.99 13.83 20.61
C PRO A 227 -13.59 14.39 19.31
N LYS A 228 -14.34 15.48 19.44
CA LYS A 228 -14.93 16.16 18.29
C LYS A 228 -13.79 16.56 17.36
N PHE A 229 -13.92 16.21 16.10
CA PHE A 229 -12.97 16.67 15.07
C PHE A 229 -13.04 18.21 15.00
N GLU A 230 -11.97 18.85 15.39
CA GLU A 230 -11.85 20.31 15.33
C GLU A 230 -11.07 20.72 14.08
N TRP A 231 -11.71 21.47 13.21
CA TRP A 231 -11.10 22.00 11.99
C TRP A 231 -9.87 22.87 12.27
N SER A 232 -9.81 23.53 13.45
CA SER A 232 -8.67 24.29 13.92
C SER A 232 -7.39 23.42 14.00
N ASN A 233 -7.51 22.17 14.43
CA ASN A 233 -6.40 21.24 14.54
C ASN A 233 -5.84 20.86 13.15
N LEU A 234 -6.68 20.83 12.12
CA LEU A 234 -6.21 20.61 10.75
C LEU A 234 -5.33 21.78 10.30
N GLY A 235 -5.72 23.02 10.56
CA GLY A 235 -4.89 24.19 10.29
C GLY A 235 -3.54 24.13 10.99
N LYS A 236 -3.51 23.71 12.26
CA LYS A 236 -2.25 23.52 13.02
C LYS A 236 -1.31 22.50 12.36
N VAL A 237 -1.82 21.35 11.91
CA VAL A 237 -1.00 20.30 11.28
C VAL A 237 -0.37 20.78 9.97
N PHE A 238 -1.04 21.68 9.25
CA PHE A 238 -0.49 22.32 8.05
C PHE A 238 0.43 23.52 8.34
N SER A 239 0.40 24.11 9.53
CA SER A 239 1.28 25.24 9.89
C SER A 239 2.71 24.84 10.22
N TYR A 240 2.95 23.57 10.61
CA TYR A 240 4.27 23.12 11.02
C TYR A 240 5.18 22.79 9.83
N ARG A 241 6.23 23.57 9.63
CA ARG A 241 7.22 23.37 8.55
C ARG A 241 7.79 21.95 8.53
N LYS A 242 8.13 21.37 9.69
CA LYS A 242 8.70 20.02 9.79
C LYS A 242 7.78 18.95 9.21
N LEU A 243 6.46 19.11 9.36
CA LEU A 243 5.47 18.16 8.85
C LEU A 243 5.37 18.22 7.31
N TRP A 244 5.50 19.43 6.71
CA TRP A 244 5.57 19.53 5.26
C TRP A 244 6.75 18.75 4.67
N GLY A 245 7.88 18.71 5.38
CA GLY A 245 9.04 17.92 4.95
C GLY A 245 8.71 16.44 4.82
N ILE A 246 8.02 15.85 5.80
CA ILE A 246 7.61 14.44 5.73
C ILE A 246 6.47 14.21 4.73
N TYR A 247 5.56 15.17 4.53
CA TYR A 247 4.48 15.07 3.54
C TYR A 247 5.01 15.03 2.11
N ILE A 248 5.94 15.93 1.77
CA ILE A 248 6.64 15.94 0.47
C ILE A 248 7.39 14.64 0.25
N GLY A 249 8.10 14.18 1.28
CA GLY A 249 8.82 12.91 1.20
C GLY A 249 7.90 11.71 0.99
N GLN A 250 6.74 11.65 1.65
CA GLN A 250 5.77 10.58 1.45
C GLN A 250 5.15 10.59 0.05
N PHE A 251 4.85 11.77 -0.46
CA PHE A 251 4.42 11.92 -1.85
C PHE A 251 5.48 11.39 -2.82
N ALA A 252 6.76 11.69 -2.58
CA ALA A 252 7.88 11.23 -3.40
C ALA A 252 8.05 9.70 -3.34
N VAL A 253 7.94 9.07 -2.16
CA VAL A 253 7.94 7.60 -2.02
C VAL A 253 6.80 6.99 -2.82
N ASN A 254 5.59 7.52 -2.68
CA ASN A 254 4.43 7.02 -3.39
C ASN A 254 4.49 7.29 -4.90
N THR A 255 5.20 8.32 -5.36
CA THR A 255 5.42 8.59 -6.80
C THR A 255 6.06 7.39 -7.49
N THR A 256 7.15 6.87 -6.95
CA THR A 256 7.81 5.69 -7.49
C THR A 256 6.90 4.44 -7.42
N LEU A 257 6.24 4.22 -6.28
CA LEU A 257 5.32 3.11 -6.11
C LEU A 257 4.21 3.11 -7.17
N TRP A 258 3.54 4.26 -7.39
CA TRP A 258 2.44 4.36 -8.35
C TRP A 258 2.87 4.24 -9.80
N PHE A 259 4.11 4.62 -10.15
CA PHE A 259 4.68 4.28 -11.46
C PHE A 259 4.76 2.77 -11.65
N PHE A 260 5.33 2.03 -10.67
CA PHE A 260 5.46 0.58 -10.77
C PHE A 260 4.10 -0.14 -10.79
N LEU A 261 3.11 0.38 -10.07
CA LEU A 261 1.75 -0.20 -10.04
C LEU A 261 0.95 0.07 -11.32
N THR A 262 1.27 1.12 -12.08
CA THR A 262 0.42 1.57 -13.19
C THR A 262 1.09 1.51 -14.55
N TRP A 263 2.21 2.17 -14.73
CA TRP A 263 2.84 2.37 -16.04
C TRP A 263 3.97 1.37 -16.34
N PHE A 264 4.52 0.70 -15.36
CA PHE A 264 5.73 -0.10 -15.53
C PHE A 264 5.57 -1.24 -16.55
N PRO A 265 4.50 -2.08 -16.54
CA PRO A 265 4.30 -3.09 -17.60
C PRO A 265 4.18 -2.46 -19.00
N THR A 266 3.41 -1.38 -19.12
CA THR A 266 3.26 -0.64 -20.39
C THR A 266 4.59 -0.06 -20.87
N TYR A 267 5.41 0.47 -19.95
CA TYR A 267 6.75 0.96 -20.26
C TYR A 267 7.64 -0.13 -20.87
N LEU A 268 7.67 -1.31 -20.26
CA LEU A 268 8.50 -2.43 -20.76
C LEU A 268 8.06 -2.89 -22.15
N VAL A 269 6.76 -3.06 -22.35
CA VAL A 269 6.22 -3.62 -23.61
C VAL A 269 6.18 -2.56 -24.71
N LYS A 270 5.49 -1.42 -24.45
CA LYS A 270 5.19 -0.43 -25.50
C LYS A 270 6.36 0.50 -25.81
N TYR A 271 7.12 0.91 -24.79
CA TYR A 271 8.18 1.93 -24.96
C TYR A 271 9.58 1.33 -25.05
N ARG A 272 9.77 0.08 -24.58
CA ARG A 272 11.05 -0.64 -24.65
C ARG A 272 11.01 -1.85 -25.59
N GLY A 273 9.85 -2.15 -26.17
CA GLY A 273 9.70 -3.23 -27.14
C GLY A 273 10.01 -4.62 -26.60
N MET A 274 9.88 -4.82 -25.27
CA MET A 274 10.12 -6.13 -24.66
C MET A 274 8.97 -7.09 -24.97
N ASP A 275 9.30 -8.36 -25.19
CA ASP A 275 8.30 -9.42 -25.29
C ASP A 275 7.39 -9.44 -24.05
N PHE A 276 6.08 -9.61 -24.27
CA PHE A 276 5.08 -9.50 -23.22
C PHE A 276 5.27 -10.52 -22.08
N LEU A 277 5.49 -11.80 -22.41
CA LEU A 277 5.71 -12.84 -21.41
C LEU A 277 7.02 -12.61 -20.64
N LYS A 278 8.09 -12.31 -21.36
CA LYS A 278 9.41 -12.03 -20.76
C LYS A 278 9.34 -10.81 -19.85
N SER A 279 8.60 -9.76 -20.23
CA SER A 279 8.43 -8.57 -19.40
C SER A 279 7.73 -8.88 -18.07
N GLY A 280 6.77 -9.80 -18.05
CA GLY A 280 6.08 -10.23 -16.84
C GLY A 280 7.01 -10.87 -15.80
N PHE A 281 7.90 -11.76 -16.24
CA PHE A 281 8.91 -12.36 -15.36
C PHE A 281 9.94 -11.33 -14.90
N LEU A 282 10.42 -10.49 -15.81
CA LEU A 282 11.40 -9.45 -15.48
C LEU A 282 10.81 -8.38 -14.53
N ALA A 283 9.50 -8.13 -14.59
CA ALA A 283 8.83 -7.21 -13.72
C ALA A 283 8.83 -7.64 -12.24
N SER A 284 9.05 -8.92 -11.94
CA SER A 284 9.17 -9.40 -10.54
C SER A 284 10.41 -8.87 -9.84
N ALA A 285 11.52 -8.64 -10.56
CA ALA A 285 12.78 -8.25 -9.96
C ALA A 285 12.72 -6.90 -9.21
N PRO A 286 12.11 -5.82 -9.73
CA PRO A 286 11.92 -4.58 -8.98
C PRO A 286 11.09 -4.77 -7.71
N PHE A 287 10.03 -5.57 -7.74
CA PHE A 287 9.19 -5.81 -6.55
C PHE A 287 9.94 -6.57 -5.46
N LEU A 288 10.74 -7.60 -5.82
CA LEU A 288 11.62 -8.29 -4.88
C LEU A 288 12.70 -7.36 -4.33
N ALA A 289 13.26 -6.49 -5.17
CA ALA A 289 14.23 -5.49 -4.75
C ALA A 289 13.61 -4.51 -3.73
N ALA A 290 12.37 -4.04 -3.95
CA ALA A 290 11.66 -3.17 -3.02
C ALA A 290 11.41 -3.87 -1.66
N PHE A 291 11.03 -5.16 -1.68
CA PHE A 291 10.90 -5.96 -0.47
C PHE A 291 12.23 -6.06 0.29
N ALA A 292 13.33 -6.37 -0.42
CA ALA A 292 14.66 -6.40 0.17
C ALA A 292 15.06 -5.02 0.76
N GLY A 293 14.75 -3.93 0.05
CA GLY A 293 14.97 -2.56 0.51
C GLY A 293 14.22 -2.24 1.81
N LEU A 294 12.94 -2.63 1.91
CA LEU A 294 12.12 -2.45 3.11
C LEU A 294 12.75 -3.16 4.33
N ILE A 295 13.13 -4.43 4.17
CA ILE A 295 13.73 -5.21 5.26
C ILE A 295 15.08 -4.64 5.68
N THR A 296 15.96 -4.39 4.71
CA THR A 296 17.32 -3.87 5.00
C THR A 296 17.30 -2.49 5.64
N SER A 297 16.38 -1.62 5.24
CA SER A 297 16.23 -0.29 5.86
C SER A 297 15.81 -0.35 7.33
N GLY A 298 14.83 -1.20 7.66
CA GLY A 298 14.41 -1.42 9.04
C GLY A 298 15.55 -1.94 9.91
N LEU A 299 16.20 -3.02 9.46
CA LEU A 299 17.33 -3.62 10.16
C LEU A 299 18.51 -2.65 10.34
N LEU A 300 18.84 -1.89 9.29
CA LEU A 300 19.92 -0.89 9.36
C LEU A 300 19.59 0.21 10.36
N SER A 301 18.38 0.75 10.31
CA SER A 301 17.96 1.81 11.21
C SER A 301 18.02 1.36 12.68
N ASP A 302 17.53 0.15 12.99
CA ASP A 302 17.55 -0.40 14.34
C ASP A 302 18.99 -0.75 14.81
N TYR A 303 19.84 -1.24 13.90
CA TYR A 303 21.24 -1.50 14.18
C TYR A 303 22.00 -0.20 14.52
N LEU A 304 21.78 0.88 13.76
CA LEU A 304 22.40 2.17 14.03
C LEU A 304 21.95 2.74 15.39
N MET A 305 20.65 2.60 15.73
CA MET A 305 20.14 3.01 17.04
C MET A 305 20.79 2.22 18.19
N LYS A 306 20.94 0.89 18.05
CA LYS A 306 21.62 0.06 19.05
C LYS A 306 23.10 0.41 19.22
N LYS A 307 23.76 0.92 18.20
CA LYS A 307 25.14 1.43 18.25
C LYS A 307 25.27 2.85 18.83
N GLY A 308 24.20 3.46 19.29
CA GLY A 308 24.21 4.81 19.86
C GLY A 308 24.28 5.94 18.83
N VAL A 309 24.08 5.64 17.55
CA VAL A 309 23.98 6.69 16.52
C VAL A 309 22.74 7.54 16.78
N SER A 310 22.87 8.85 16.63
CA SER A 310 21.75 9.76 16.87
C SER A 310 20.52 9.41 16.04
N ILE A 311 19.32 9.58 16.63
CA ILE A 311 18.05 9.31 15.97
C ILE A 311 17.92 10.06 14.65
N ASN A 312 18.51 11.26 14.54
CA ASN A 312 18.54 12.03 13.31
C ASN A 312 19.20 11.27 12.16
N ILE A 313 20.38 10.68 12.41
CA ILE A 313 21.10 9.93 11.39
C ILE A 313 20.44 8.57 11.17
N ALA A 314 20.16 7.81 12.26
CA ALA A 314 19.66 6.46 12.17
C ALA A 314 18.31 6.34 11.44
N ARG A 315 17.45 7.35 11.51
CA ARG A 315 16.14 7.37 10.86
C ARG A 315 16.12 8.15 9.54
N LYS A 316 16.82 9.30 9.45
CA LYS A 316 16.81 10.13 8.22
C LYS A 316 17.71 9.59 7.11
N ALA A 317 18.92 9.12 7.45
CA ALA A 317 19.86 8.66 6.43
C ALA A 317 19.30 7.55 5.53
N PRO A 318 18.62 6.51 6.05
CA PRO A 318 17.98 5.52 5.18
C PRO A 318 16.95 6.12 4.23
N VAL A 319 16.11 7.05 4.69
CA VAL A 319 15.08 7.66 3.84
C VAL A 319 15.70 8.52 2.74
N ILE A 320 16.67 9.38 3.09
CA ILE A 320 17.37 10.23 2.12
C ILE A 320 18.10 9.37 1.09
N PHE A 321 18.88 8.37 1.55
CA PHE A 321 19.59 7.44 0.68
C PHE A 321 18.63 6.69 -0.25
N GLY A 322 17.53 6.15 0.30
CA GLY A 322 16.53 5.45 -0.48
C GLY A 322 15.88 6.31 -1.56
N LEU A 323 15.52 7.56 -1.24
CA LEU A 323 14.93 8.49 -2.21
C LEU A 323 15.95 8.91 -3.29
N LEU A 324 17.21 9.16 -2.94
CA LEU A 324 18.28 9.43 -3.91
C LEU A 324 18.53 8.22 -4.80
N LEU A 325 18.54 7.01 -4.22
CA LEU A 325 18.69 5.79 -4.98
C LEU A 325 17.49 5.55 -5.92
N SER A 326 16.28 5.94 -5.51
CA SER A 326 15.09 5.87 -6.38
C SER A 326 15.22 6.75 -7.62
N ALA A 327 16.00 7.84 -7.56
CA ALA A 327 16.28 8.69 -8.73
C ALA A 327 17.10 7.96 -9.81
N SER A 328 17.72 6.80 -9.50
CA SER A 328 18.42 5.97 -10.49
C SER A 328 17.50 5.50 -11.63
N ILE A 329 16.17 5.60 -11.45
CA ILE A 329 15.19 5.32 -12.52
C ILE A 329 15.48 6.11 -13.80
N ILE A 330 16.06 7.32 -13.67
CA ILE A 330 16.49 8.15 -14.82
C ILE A 330 17.54 7.42 -15.66
N GLY A 331 18.40 6.60 -15.05
CA GLY A 331 19.45 5.83 -15.73
C GLY A 331 18.90 4.87 -16.80
N ALA A 332 17.67 4.41 -16.63
CA ALA A 332 17.01 3.57 -17.63
C ALA A 332 16.79 4.28 -18.98
N ASN A 333 16.85 5.62 -19.04
CA ASN A 333 16.77 6.39 -20.29
C ASN A 333 17.99 6.27 -21.18
N TYR A 334 19.14 5.90 -20.62
CA TYR A 334 20.45 5.92 -21.29
C TYR A 334 20.98 4.52 -21.62
N VAL A 335 20.13 3.51 -21.48
CA VAL A 335 20.49 2.11 -21.77
C VAL A 335 19.41 1.45 -22.62
N ASP A 336 19.83 0.55 -23.54
CA ASP A 336 18.91 -0.17 -24.42
C ASP A 336 18.79 -1.64 -24.05
N SER A 337 19.79 -2.21 -23.39
CA SER A 337 19.75 -3.61 -22.97
C SER A 337 18.66 -3.85 -21.92
N PRO A 338 17.76 -4.85 -22.14
CA PRO A 338 16.73 -5.22 -21.16
C PRO A 338 17.28 -5.47 -19.74
N ALA A 339 18.47 -6.07 -19.64
CA ALA A 339 19.10 -6.35 -18.35
C ALA A 339 19.43 -5.07 -17.58
N TRP A 340 20.00 -4.06 -18.25
CA TRP A 340 20.32 -2.77 -17.64
C TRP A 340 19.07 -1.96 -17.32
N ILE A 341 18.04 -2.01 -18.18
CA ILE A 341 16.75 -1.36 -17.89
C ILE A 341 16.17 -1.93 -16.60
N ILE A 342 16.07 -3.24 -16.48
CA ILE A 342 15.55 -3.91 -15.28
C ILE A 342 16.44 -3.65 -14.06
N PHE A 343 17.77 -3.60 -14.23
CA PHE A 343 18.68 -3.25 -13.15
C PHE A 343 18.38 -1.85 -12.59
N PHE A 344 18.26 -0.82 -13.43
CA PHE A 344 17.92 0.53 -12.95
C PHE A 344 16.54 0.61 -12.32
N MET A 345 15.56 -0.13 -12.87
CA MET A 345 14.21 -0.24 -12.28
C MET A 345 14.25 -0.94 -10.92
N ALA A 346 14.99 -2.04 -10.80
CA ALA A 346 15.15 -2.76 -9.53
C ALA A 346 15.90 -1.92 -8.49
N LEU A 347 16.95 -1.21 -8.89
CA LEU A 347 17.70 -0.31 -8.03
C LEU A 347 16.84 0.85 -7.52
N ALA A 348 16.06 1.45 -8.41
CA ALA A 348 15.13 2.52 -8.05
C ALA A 348 14.05 2.04 -7.08
N PHE A 349 13.50 0.86 -7.30
CA PHE A 349 12.44 0.33 -6.45
C PHE A 349 12.99 -0.25 -5.13
N PHE A 350 14.22 -0.77 -5.11
CA PHE A 350 14.95 -1.04 -3.87
C PHE A 350 15.09 0.23 -3.02
N GLY A 351 15.51 1.35 -3.64
CA GLY A 351 15.58 2.64 -2.98
C GLY A 351 14.23 3.10 -2.43
N ASN A 352 13.16 2.88 -3.17
CA ASN A 352 11.80 3.17 -2.72
C ASN A 352 11.43 2.33 -1.49
N GLY A 353 11.64 1.01 -1.52
CA GLY A 353 11.43 0.13 -0.38
C GLY A 353 12.26 0.56 0.82
N PHE A 354 13.51 0.94 0.59
CA PHE A 354 14.43 1.44 1.62
C PHE A 354 13.93 2.74 2.27
N ALA A 355 13.23 3.59 1.53
CA ALA A 355 12.66 4.85 2.03
C ALA A 355 11.34 4.67 2.80
N THR A 356 10.69 3.50 2.80
CA THR A 356 9.34 3.31 3.39
C THR A 356 9.24 3.45 4.90
N ILE A 357 10.35 3.51 5.64
CA ILE A 357 10.34 3.75 7.10
C ILE A 357 9.84 5.17 7.48
N THR A 358 9.39 5.95 6.51
CA THR A 358 8.87 7.32 6.70
C THR A 358 7.75 7.43 7.75
N TRP A 359 6.97 6.39 7.99
CA TRP A 359 5.91 6.37 9.01
C TRP A 359 6.43 6.62 10.44
N VAL A 360 7.69 6.28 10.73
CA VAL A 360 8.32 6.53 12.03
C VAL A 360 8.34 8.02 12.35
N PHE A 361 8.45 8.89 11.32
CA PHE A 361 8.50 10.34 11.53
C PHE A 361 7.17 10.92 12.01
N VAL A 362 6.05 10.32 11.63
CA VAL A 362 4.73 10.74 12.11
C VAL A 362 4.67 10.62 13.63
N SER A 363 5.06 9.48 14.18
CA SER A 363 5.02 9.25 15.62
C SER A 363 6.07 10.02 16.41
N THR A 364 7.20 10.39 15.77
CA THR A 364 8.29 11.09 16.46
C THR A 364 8.22 12.61 16.38
N LEU A 365 7.67 13.16 15.30
CA LEU A 365 7.60 14.62 15.07
C LEU A 365 6.27 15.24 15.51
N ALA A 366 5.16 14.53 15.31
CA ALA A 366 3.83 15.10 15.58
C ALA A 366 3.63 15.44 17.05
N PRO A 367 2.89 16.52 17.38
CA PRO A 367 2.41 16.78 18.72
C PRO A 367 1.62 15.58 19.26
N LYS A 368 1.75 15.28 20.57
CA LYS A 368 1.15 14.07 21.18
C LYS A 368 -0.35 13.92 20.93
N ASN A 369 -1.09 15.01 21.00
CA ASN A 369 -2.53 15.09 20.79
C ASN A 369 -2.95 15.08 19.31
N LEU A 370 -2.02 15.31 18.36
CA LEU A 370 -2.27 15.39 16.91
C LEU A 370 -1.64 14.25 16.11
N ILE A 371 -1.07 13.21 16.73
CA ILE A 371 -0.39 12.10 16.04
C ILE A 371 -1.33 11.43 15.03
N GLY A 372 -2.57 11.14 15.43
CA GLY A 372 -3.56 10.50 14.55
C GLY A 372 -3.92 11.38 13.36
N LEU A 373 -4.18 12.68 13.60
CA LEU A 373 -4.49 13.65 12.55
C LEU A 373 -3.31 13.83 11.59
N THR A 374 -2.10 13.98 12.13
CA THR A 374 -0.87 14.07 11.33
C THR A 374 -0.67 12.83 10.46
N GLY A 375 -0.90 11.63 11.00
CA GLY A 375 -0.85 10.38 10.24
C GLY A 375 -1.90 10.33 9.12
N GLY A 376 -3.11 10.82 9.39
CA GLY A 376 -4.16 10.93 8.37
C GLY A 376 -3.77 11.87 7.23
N VAL A 377 -3.25 13.06 7.54
CA VAL A 377 -2.77 14.03 6.53
C VAL A 377 -1.58 13.49 5.76
N PHE A 378 -0.62 12.88 6.45
CA PHE A 378 0.55 12.23 5.84
C PHE A 378 0.14 11.15 4.81
N ASN A 379 -0.80 10.29 5.20
CA ASN A 379 -1.32 9.26 4.29
C ASN A 379 -2.11 9.87 3.13
N PHE A 380 -2.94 10.87 3.38
CA PHE A 380 -3.72 11.56 2.35
C PHE A 380 -2.81 12.20 1.31
N ILE A 381 -1.81 13.00 1.71
CA ILE A 381 -0.88 13.65 0.78
C ILE A 381 -0.06 12.60 0.02
N GLY A 382 0.39 11.55 0.69
CA GLY A 382 1.05 10.43 0.02
C GLY A 382 0.14 9.78 -1.05
N ASN A 383 -1.14 9.58 -0.76
CA ASN A 383 -2.08 8.97 -1.70
C ASN A 383 -2.49 9.90 -2.86
N LEU A 384 -2.28 11.23 -2.77
CA LEU A 384 -2.44 12.11 -3.94
C LEU A 384 -1.54 11.68 -5.11
N ALA A 385 -0.43 11.00 -4.85
CA ALA A 385 0.40 10.42 -5.88
C ALA A 385 -0.37 9.42 -6.76
N SER A 386 -1.34 8.68 -6.21
CA SER A 386 -2.18 7.74 -6.99
C SER A 386 -3.04 8.44 -8.04
N ILE A 387 -3.31 9.72 -7.83
CA ILE A 387 -4.10 10.56 -8.74
C ILE A 387 -3.18 11.28 -9.72
N VAL A 388 -2.19 11.99 -9.19
CA VAL A 388 -1.34 12.90 -9.96
C VAL A 388 -0.39 12.14 -10.88
N ILE A 389 0.29 11.10 -10.37
CA ILE A 389 1.39 10.47 -11.10
C ILE A 389 0.94 9.76 -12.37
N PRO A 390 -0.12 8.93 -12.38
CA PRO A 390 -0.55 8.29 -13.62
C PRO A 390 -0.98 9.28 -14.69
N ILE A 391 -1.64 10.38 -14.31
CA ILE A 391 -2.09 11.43 -15.24
C ILE A 391 -0.88 12.15 -15.83
N VAL A 392 0.06 12.61 -14.99
CA VAL A 392 1.24 13.35 -15.46
C VAL A 392 2.09 12.48 -16.38
N ILE A 393 2.30 11.21 -16.04
CA ILE A 393 3.01 10.28 -16.93
C ILE A 393 2.27 10.14 -18.27
N GLY A 394 0.94 10.01 -18.27
CA GLY A 394 0.13 9.93 -19.48
C GLY A 394 0.31 11.14 -20.40
N TYR A 395 0.39 12.34 -19.83
CA TYR A 395 0.68 13.57 -20.57
C TYR A 395 2.11 13.61 -21.12
N LEU A 396 3.09 13.23 -20.31
CA LEU A 396 4.50 13.23 -20.71
C LEU A 396 4.81 12.18 -21.78
N ALA A 397 4.09 11.06 -21.78
CA ALA A 397 4.28 9.94 -22.70
C ALA A 397 3.47 10.07 -24.02
N ARG A 398 2.61 11.08 -24.18
CA ARG A 398 1.71 11.25 -25.33
C ARG A 398 2.44 11.35 -26.69
N GLY A 399 3.69 11.83 -26.69
CA GLY A 399 4.52 11.94 -27.89
C GLY A 399 5.28 10.66 -28.28
N GLY A 400 4.98 9.51 -27.67
CA GLY A 400 5.69 8.25 -27.92
C GLY A 400 7.05 8.14 -27.22
N ASN A 401 7.49 9.19 -26.51
CA ASN A 401 8.73 9.22 -25.75
C ASN A 401 8.43 9.17 -24.25
N PHE A 402 8.98 8.15 -23.57
CA PHE A 402 8.77 7.97 -22.13
C PHE A 402 9.89 8.59 -21.26
N GLN A 403 10.97 9.10 -21.86
CA GLN A 403 12.09 9.69 -21.13
C GLN A 403 11.67 10.82 -20.18
N PRO A 404 10.80 11.78 -20.57
CA PRO A 404 10.37 12.85 -19.68
C PRO A 404 9.66 12.33 -18.42
N ALA A 405 8.92 11.22 -18.54
CA ALA A 405 8.22 10.60 -17.42
C ALA A 405 9.20 10.04 -16.36
N LEU A 406 10.26 9.35 -16.78
CA LEU A 406 11.27 8.85 -15.85
C LEU A 406 12.08 9.98 -15.21
N VAL A 407 12.39 11.04 -15.96
CA VAL A 407 13.04 12.24 -15.41
C VAL A 407 12.15 12.92 -14.38
N PHE A 408 10.85 13.04 -14.66
CA PHE A 408 9.88 13.60 -13.70
C PHE A 408 9.84 12.80 -12.39
N ILE A 409 9.72 11.46 -12.47
CA ILE A 409 9.70 10.59 -11.28
C ILE A 409 10.99 10.76 -10.47
N GLY A 410 12.15 10.67 -11.11
CA GLY A 410 13.44 10.85 -10.44
C GLY A 410 13.62 12.23 -9.82
N SER A 411 13.13 13.30 -10.49
CA SER A 411 13.15 14.65 -9.93
C SER A 411 12.30 14.78 -8.68
N VAL A 412 11.10 14.19 -8.66
CA VAL A 412 10.22 14.18 -7.48
C VAL A 412 10.88 13.43 -6.32
N THR A 413 11.59 12.32 -6.57
CA THR A 413 12.29 11.60 -5.50
C THR A 413 13.48 12.40 -4.95
N ILE A 414 14.21 13.15 -5.80
CA ILE A 414 15.25 14.08 -5.36
C ILE A 414 14.65 15.20 -4.49
N ILE A 415 13.53 15.80 -4.91
CA ILE A 415 12.81 16.81 -4.11
C ILE A 415 12.40 16.22 -2.76
N GLY A 416 11.93 14.98 -2.73
CA GLY A 416 11.63 14.24 -1.50
C GLY A 416 12.85 14.09 -0.60
N ALA A 417 14.02 13.71 -1.13
CA ALA A 417 15.26 13.64 -0.38
C ALA A 417 15.67 15.01 0.19
N CYS A 418 15.61 16.05 -0.65
CA CYS A 418 15.87 17.42 -0.24
C CYS A 418 14.93 17.90 0.88
N SER A 419 13.67 17.48 0.86
CA SER A 419 12.70 17.83 1.91
C SER A 419 13.14 17.29 3.28
N TYR A 420 13.68 16.06 3.34
CA TYR A 420 14.23 15.50 4.59
C TYR A 420 15.51 16.21 5.04
N ILE A 421 16.33 16.67 4.10
CA ILE A 421 17.58 17.38 4.42
C ILE A 421 17.28 18.78 4.96
N PHE A 422 16.47 19.56 4.23
CA PHE A 422 16.35 21.02 4.46
C PHE A 422 15.08 21.43 5.23
N ILE A 423 13.97 20.64 5.15
CA ILE A 423 12.67 21.04 5.71
C ILE A 423 12.41 20.35 7.04
N VAL A 424 12.63 19.03 7.15
CA VAL A 424 12.38 18.26 8.38
C VAL A 424 13.26 18.74 9.55
N GLY A 425 14.51 19.12 9.28
CA GLY A 425 15.44 19.57 10.33
C GLY A 425 15.75 18.47 11.36
N LYS A 426 15.94 18.83 12.63
CA LYS A 426 16.17 17.88 13.72
C LYS A 426 14.89 17.10 14.05
N ILE A 427 15.04 15.79 14.30
CA ILE A 427 13.93 14.92 14.76
C ILE A 427 13.72 15.20 16.25
N GLU A 428 12.83 16.11 16.51
CA GLU A 428 12.36 16.48 17.84
C GLU A 428 10.85 16.70 17.75
N ARG A 429 10.13 16.18 18.74
CA ARG A 429 8.68 16.35 18.79
C ARG A 429 8.32 17.83 18.79
N ILE A 430 7.35 18.19 17.95
CA ILE A 430 6.81 19.55 17.93
C ILE A 430 6.03 19.75 19.23
N VAL A 431 6.46 20.77 19.99
CA VAL A 431 5.74 21.22 21.19
C VAL A 431 4.71 22.25 20.73
N GLU A 432 3.45 22.07 21.13
CA GLU A 432 2.42 23.10 20.90
C GLU A 432 2.76 24.33 21.75
N ALA A 433 2.84 25.48 21.11
CA ALA A 433 2.98 26.76 21.75
C ALA A 433 1.63 27.23 22.34
#